data_e9716d2c213e9b0d3d9a4114313bc4a7
#
_entry.id   e9716d2c213e9b0d3d9a4114313bc4a7
#
_cell.length_a   1.000
_cell.length_b   1.000
_cell.length_c   1.000
_cell.angle_alpha   90.00
_cell.angle_beta   90.00
_cell.angle_gamma   90.00
#
_symmetry.space_group_name_H-M   'P 1'
#
loop_
_entity.id
_entity.type
_entity.pdbx_description
1 polymer ?
#
loop_
_entity_poly.entity_id
_entity_poly.type
_entity_poly.pdbx_seq_one_letter_code
_entity_poly.pdbx_strand_id
1 'polypeptide(L)'
;MSLRAAEDGTTLKEKIEARRVSFLTQRLDLTPAESQVFWPVYNQYRKELDAVRKNKKEIVDANLQSMSDTEIAALLEAGFAAEAKELEIKQRYYSEFRKILSAKKIAKLYKAEKDFIKIVLDEFYNNPQR
;
A
#
# COMPACT_ATOMS: atom_id res chain seq x y z
N MET A 1 0.77 -11.22 -22.67
CA MET A 1 1.13 -10.40 -23.81
C MET A 1 0.86 -8.93 -23.57
N SER A 2 1.83 -8.11 -23.87
CA SER A 2 1.67 -6.66 -23.74
C SER A 2 0.58 -6.13 -24.67
N LEU A 3 0.39 -6.76 -25.80
CA LEU A 3 -0.63 -6.37 -26.76
C LEU A 3 -2.03 -6.39 -26.13
N ARG A 4 -2.31 -7.40 -25.34
CA ARG A 4 -3.61 -7.50 -24.67
C ARG A 4 -3.82 -6.35 -23.69
N ALA A 5 -2.81 -6.03 -22.89
CA ALA A 5 -2.88 -4.91 -21.97
C ALA A 5 -3.10 -3.60 -22.70
N ALA A 6 -2.46 -3.44 -23.86
CA ALA A 6 -2.65 -2.24 -24.68
C ALA A 6 -4.06 -2.16 -25.24
N GLU A 7 -4.67 -3.29 -25.58
CA GLU A 7 -6.01 -3.32 -26.15
C GLU A 7 -7.08 -2.88 -25.17
N ASP A 8 -7.01 -3.34 -23.91
CA ASP A 8 -8.01 -2.97 -22.94
C ASP A 8 -7.62 -1.74 -22.12
N GLY A 9 -6.42 -1.18 -22.38
CA GLY A 9 -5.98 0.06 -21.76
C GLY A 9 -5.67 -0.06 -20.28
N THR A 10 -5.54 -1.28 -19.75
CA THR A 10 -5.23 -1.47 -18.32
C THR A 10 -3.82 -1.98 -18.13
N THR A 11 -3.17 -1.46 -17.10
CA THR A 11 -1.85 -1.92 -16.66
C THR A 11 -2.03 -2.92 -15.51
N LEU A 12 -0.95 -3.61 -15.17
CA LEU A 12 -0.94 -4.50 -14.01
C LEU A 12 -1.29 -3.73 -12.74
N LYS A 13 -0.72 -2.54 -12.59
CA LYS A 13 -1.00 -1.69 -11.42
C LYS A 13 -2.49 -1.37 -11.32
N GLU A 14 -3.11 -1.01 -12.45
CA GLU A 14 -4.54 -0.70 -12.47
C GLU A 14 -5.40 -1.92 -12.14
N LYS A 15 -5.01 -3.10 -12.62
CA LYS A 15 -5.71 -4.35 -12.29
C LYS A 15 -5.61 -4.67 -10.80
N ILE A 16 -4.43 -4.48 -10.22
CA ILE A 16 -4.22 -4.70 -8.79
C ILE A 16 -5.05 -3.72 -7.97
N GLU A 17 -5.09 -2.44 -8.37
CA GLU A 17 -5.87 -1.44 -7.65
C GLU A 17 -7.37 -1.73 -7.73
N ALA A 18 -7.88 -2.14 -8.90
CA ALA A 18 -9.29 -2.53 -9.05
C ALA A 18 -9.62 -3.73 -8.16
N ARG A 19 -8.73 -4.71 -8.12
CA ARG A 19 -8.87 -5.89 -7.29
C ARG A 19 -8.89 -5.53 -5.81
N ARG A 20 -8.04 -4.56 -5.43
CA ARG A 20 -7.98 -4.07 -4.04
C ARG A 20 -9.30 -3.44 -3.62
N VAL A 21 -9.86 -2.58 -4.46
CA VAL A 21 -11.13 -1.90 -4.17
C VAL A 21 -12.24 -2.92 -3.93
N SER A 22 -12.34 -3.89 -4.82
CA SER A 22 -13.33 -4.95 -4.72
C SER A 22 -13.14 -5.76 -3.43
N PHE A 23 -11.91 -6.15 -3.15
CA PHE A 23 -11.58 -6.97 -1.99
C PHE A 23 -11.88 -6.26 -0.68
N LEU A 24 -11.44 -5.01 -0.55
CA LEU A 24 -11.64 -4.23 0.67
C LEU A 24 -13.11 -3.90 0.89
N THR A 25 -13.83 -3.54 -0.18
CA THR A 25 -15.26 -3.24 -0.08
C THR A 25 -16.01 -4.43 0.51
N GLN A 26 -15.71 -5.61 0.03
CA GLN A 26 -16.35 -6.82 0.51
C GLN A 26 -15.95 -7.15 1.94
N ARG A 27 -14.65 -7.08 2.25
CA ARG A 27 -14.13 -7.44 3.58
C ARG A 27 -14.60 -6.50 4.67
N LEU A 28 -14.72 -5.21 4.37
CA LEU A 28 -15.14 -4.22 5.36
C LEU A 28 -16.65 -4.09 5.44
N ASP A 29 -17.36 -4.66 4.48
CA ASP A 29 -18.81 -4.53 4.40
C ASP A 29 -19.23 -3.05 4.48
N LEU A 30 -18.60 -2.24 3.62
CA LEU A 30 -18.86 -0.80 3.61
C LEU A 30 -20.26 -0.52 3.08
N THR A 31 -20.98 0.32 3.80
CA THR A 31 -22.26 0.84 3.28
C THR A 31 -21.95 1.83 2.15
N PRO A 32 -22.95 2.12 1.28
CA PRO A 32 -22.76 3.14 0.25
C PRO A 32 -22.31 4.50 0.81
N ALA A 33 -22.89 4.91 1.94
CA ALA A 33 -22.52 6.17 2.58
C ALA A 33 -21.09 6.14 3.09
N GLU A 34 -20.67 5.02 3.71
CA GLU A 34 -19.28 4.85 4.16
C GLU A 34 -18.33 4.86 2.98
N SER A 35 -18.65 4.16 1.90
CA SER A 35 -17.80 4.09 0.72
C SER A 35 -17.53 5.45 0.12
N GLN A 36 -18.54 6.31 0.09
CA GLN A 36 -18.44 7.63 -0.49
C GLN A 36 -17.36 8.48 0.19
N VAL A 37 -17.23 8.36 1.51
CA VAL A 37 -16.28 9.16 2.28
C VAL A 37 -14.97 8.41 2.54
N PHE A 38 -15.00 7.09 2.52
CA PHE A 38 -13.82 6.27 2.80
C PHE A 38 -12.80 6.34 1.68
N TRP A 39 -13.21 6.13 0.43
CA TRP A 39 -12.26 5.96 -0.68
C TRP A 39 -11.39 7.19 -0.93
N PRO A 40 -11.91 8.43 -0.89
CA PRO A 40 -11.01 9.59 -1.03
C PRO A 40 -9.93 9.65 0.03
N VAL A 41 -10.28 9.33 1.28
CA VAL A 41 -9.31 9.31 2.39
C VAL A 41 -8.32 8.17 2.22
N TYR A 42 -8.83 6.99 1.89
CA TYR A 42 -7.99 5.80 1.70
C TYR A 42 -7.00 5.99 0.54
N ASN A 43 -7.45 6.58 -0.55
CA ASN A 43 -6.58 6.81 -1.70
C ASN A 43 -5.45 7.78 -1.36
N GLN A 44 -5.74 8.81 -0.56
CA GLN A 44 -4.72 9.75 -0.12
C GLN A 44 -3.73 9.07 0.84
N TYR A 45 -4.24 8.25 1.75
CA TYR A 45 -3.43 7.45 2.64
C TYR A 45 -2.46 6.56 1.86
N ARG A 46 -2.96 5.84 0.86
CA ARG A 46 -2.15 4.96 0.04
C ARG A 46 -1.08 5.73 -0.72
N LYS A 47 -1.41 6.89 -1.23
CA LYS A 47 -0.45 7.72 -1.96
C LYS A 47 0.73 8.12 -1.09
N GLU A 48 0.45 8.58 0.13
CA GLU A 48 1.52 8.97 1.06
C GLU A 48 2.32 7.76 1.52
N LEU A 49 1.64 6.66 1.82
CA LEU A 49 2.28 5.44 2.29
C LEU A 49 3.18 4.83 1.22
N ASP A 50 2.71 4.79 -0.02
CA ASP A 50 3.47 4.24 -1.14
C ASP A 50 4.75 5.06 -1.41
N ALA A 51 4.70 6.37 -1.23
CA ALA A 51 5.88 7.21 -1.39
C ALA A 51 6.96 6.87 -0.37
N VAL A 52 6.57 6.67 0.89
CA VAL A 52 7.52 6.28 1.95
C VAL A 52 8.06 4.88 1.70
N ARG A 53 7.21 3.95 1.28
CA ARG A 53 7.61 2.57 1.01
C ARG A 53 8.58 2.48 -0.17
N LYS A 54 8.38 3.33 -1.18
CA LYS A 54 9.32 3.44 -2.29
C LYS A 54 10.68 3.90 -1.80
N ASN A 55 10.71 4.92 -0.95
CA ASN A 55 11.95 5.41 -0.34
C ASN A 55 12.64 4.33 0.49
N LYS A 56 11.88 3.59 1.28
CA LYS A 56 12.43 2.48 2.08
C LYS A 56 13.05 1.41 1.18
N LYS A 57 12.42 1.11 0.06
CA LYS A 57 12.95 0.13 -0.88
C LYS A 57 14.28 0.61 -1.48
N GLU A 58 14.36 1.87 -1.85
CA GLU A 58 15.60 2.46 -2.37
C GLU A 58 16.74 2.36 -1.35
N ILE A 59 16.43 2.57 -0.06
CA ILE A 59 17.40 2.45 1.01
C ILE A 59 17.88 0.99 1.13
N VAL A 60 16.96 0.03 1.13
CA VAL A 60 17.29 -1.40 1.25
C VAL A 60 18.10 -1.87 0.05
N ASP A 61 17.81 -1.36 -1.15
CA ASP A 61 18.46 -1.78 -2.38
C ASP A 61 19.81 -1.09 -2.63
N ALA A 62 20.27 -0.21 -1.73
CA ALA A 62 21.52 0.50 -1.90
C ALA A 62 22.72 -0.44 -1.97
N ASN A 63 23.67 -0.10 -2.83
CA ASN A 63 24.89 -0.91 -3.00
C ASN A 63 25.92 -0.55 -1.91
N LEU A 64 25.92 -1.32 -0.83
CA LEU A 64 26.77 -1.07 0.32
C LEU A 64 28.27 -1.16 -0.01
N GLN A 65 28.63 -2.00 -0.97
CA GLN A 65 30.03 -2.21 -1.32
C GLN A 65 30.70 -0.96 -1.90
N SER A 66 29.92 -0.11 -2.53
CA SER A 66 30.42 1.13 -3.12
C SER A 66 30.37 2.32 -2.16
N MET A 67 29.94 2.12 -0.92
CA MET A 67 29.69 3.18 0.03
C MET A 67 30.72 3.21 1.16
N SER A 68 31.07 4.40 1.61
CA SER A 68 31.92 4.58 2.79
C SER A 68 31.11 4.29 4.06
N ASP A 69 31.81 4.11 5.16
CA ASP A 69 31.18 3.90 6.46
C ASP A 69 30.27 5.08 6.85
N THR A 70 30.71 6.32 6.57
CA THR A 70 29.92 7.49 6.84
C THR A 70 28.62 7.51 6.02
N GLU A 71 28.72 7.11 4.74
CA GLU A 71 27.55 7.03 3.87
C GLU A 71 26.58 5.94 4.36
N ILE A 72 27.10 4.80 4.79
CA ILE A 72 26.28 3.72 5.32
C ILE A 72 25.59 4.15 6.62
N ALA A 73 26.30 4.85 7.50
CA ALA A 73 25.70 5.38 8.73
C ALA A 73 24.52 6.31 8.42
N ALA A 74 24.69 7.21 7.43
CA ALA A 74 23.62 8.10 7.00
C ALA A 74 22.44 7.30 6.42
N LEU A 75 22.73 6.23 5.70
CA LEU A 75 21.71 5.35 5.13
C LEU A 75 20.89 4.67 6.23
N LEU A 76 21.55 4.19 7.27
CA LEU A 76 20.86 3.58 8.41
C LEU A 76 19.92 4.56 9.10
N GLU A 77 20.39 5.80 9.29
CA GLU A 77 19.58 6.86 9.91
C GLU A 77 18.39 7.23 9.03
N ALA A 78 18.61 7.27 7.70
CA ALA A 78 17.52 7.49 6.75
C ALA A 78 16.47 6.38 6.83
N GLY A 79 16.90 5.15 7.07
CA GLY A 79 15.99 4.01 7.28
C GLY A 79 15.10 4.20 8.50
N PHE A 80 15.68 4.61 9.61
CA PHE A 80 14.90 4.89 10.82
C PHE A 80 13.93 6.05 10.62
N ALA A 81 14.37 7.10 9.93
CA ALA A 81 13.50 8.24 9.63
C ALA A 81 12.32 7.82 8.74
N ALA A 82 12.56 6.94 7.78
CA ALA A 82 11.50 6.44 6.91
C ALA A 82 10.49 5.60 7.69
N GLU A 83 10.96 4.77 8.63
CA GLU A 83 10.06 4.00 9.48
C GLU A 83 9.21 4.88 10.38
N ALA A 84 9.82 5.93 10.94
CA ALA A 84 9.09 6.89 11.76
C ALA A 84 8.04 7.63 10.92
N LYS A 85 8.36 7.98 9.68
CA LYS A 85 7.43 8.64 8.77
C LYS A 85 6.28 7.72 8.41
N GLU A 86 6.55 6.45 8.17
CA GLU A 86 5.50 5.47 7.87
C GLU A 86 4.53 5.35 9.05
N LEU A 87 5.05 5.27 10.26
CA LEU A 87 4.21 5.20 11.46
C LEU A 87 3.38 6.47 11.64
N GLU A 88 3.98 7.65 11.40
CA GLU A 88 3.27 8.93 11.50
C GLU A 88 2.08 8.97 10.54
N ILE A 89 2.29 8.52 9.30
CA ILE A 89 1.22 8.47 8.30
C ILE A 89 0.11 7.54 8.76
N LYS A 90 0.46 6.35 9.24
CA LYS A 90 -0.54 5.38 9.72
C LYS A 90 -1.36 5.94 10.88
N GLN A 91 -0.73 6.60 11.83
CA GLN A 91 -1.42 7.17 12.99
C GLN A 91 -2.32 8.33 12.60
N ARG A 92 -1.84 9.18 11.70
CA ARG A 92 -2.61 10.32 11.23
C ARG A 92 -3.87 9.86 10.49
N TYR A 93 -3.73 8.89 9.61
CA TYR A 93 -4.89 8.37 8.87
C TYR A 93 -5.78 7.49 9.73
N TYR A 94 -5.25 6.83 10.74
CA TYR A 94 -6.10 6.15 11.71
C TYR A 94 -7.11 7.15 12.31
N SER A 95 -6.64 8.34 12.69
CA SER A 95 -7.52 9.39 13.22
C SER A 95 -8.59 9.80 12.21
N GLU A 96 -8.22 9.89 10.92
CA GLU A 96 -9.18 10.22 9.88
C GLU A 96 -10.20 9.09 9.67
N PHE A 97 -9.73 7.85 9.64
CA PHE A 97 -10.62 6.70 9.50
C PHE A 97 -11.60 6.58 10.66
N ARG A 98 -11.18 6.96 11.87
CA ARG A 98 -12.07 6.91 13.05
C ARG A 98 -13.27 7.87 12.93
N LYS A 99 -13.17 8.89 12.12
CA LYS A 99 -14.28 9.80 11.86
C LYS A 99 -15.32 9.18 10.93
N ILE A 100 -14.95 8.14 10.21
CA ILE A 100 -15.76 7.54 9.15
C ILE A 100 -16.25 6.15 9.54
N LEU A 101 -15.37 5.36 10.15
CA LEU A 101 -15.58 3.92 10.41
C LEU A 101 -15.44 3.61 11.88
N SER A 102 -16.07 2.52 12.30
CA SER A 102 -15.86 1.96 13.64
C SER A 102 -14.43 1.39 13.74
N ALA A 103 -13.93 1.29 14.97
CA ALA A 103 -12.64 0.66 15.21
C ALA A 103 -12.61 -0.77 14.67
N LYS A 104 -13.74 -1.48 14.75
CA LYS A 104 -13.84 -2.85 14.23
C LYS A 104 -13.60 -2.89 12.72
N LYS A 105 -14.21 -1.99 11.97
CA LYS A 105 -14.00 -1.93 10.52
C LYS A 105 -12.56 -1.53 10.17
N ILE A 106 -11.95 -0.66 10.96
CA ILE A 106 -10.55 -0.28 10.76
C ILE A 106 -9.63 -1.47 11.01
N ALA A 107 -9.89 -2.26 12.06
CA ALA A 107 -9.12 -3.48 12.32
C ALA A 107 -9.26 -4.46 11.16
N LYS A 108 -10.48 -4.58 10.60
CA LYS A 108 -10.71 -5.41 9.43
C LYS A 108 -9.94 -4.89 8.21
N LEU A 109 -9.84 -3.57 8.08
CA LEU A 109 -9.06 -2.94 7.00
C LEU A 109 -7.60 -3.40 7.06
N TYR A 110 -6.98 -3.27 8.21
CA TYR A 110 -5.57 -3.63 8.36
C TYR A 110 -5.34 -5.12 8.11
N LYS A 111 -6.23 -5.96 8.60
CA LYS A 111 -6.14 -7.39 8.35
C LYS A 111 -6.33 -7.71 6.87
N ALA A 112 -7.32 -7.08 6.25
CA ALA A 112 -7.60 -7.29 4.83
C ALA A 112 -6.43 -6.83 3.95
N GLU A 113 -5.76 -5.75 4.33
CA GLU A 113 -4.59 -5.31 3.58
C GLU A 113 -3.45 -6.33 3.62
N LYS A 114 -3.23 -6.97 4.76
CA LYS A 114 -2.24 -8.05 4.86
C LYS A 114 -2.63 -9.26 4.03
N ASP A 115 -3.91 -9.64 4.07
CA ASP A 115 -4.41 -10.75 3.28
C ASP A 115 -4.31 -10.44 1.79
N PHE A 116 -4.55 -9.19 1.41
CA PHE A 116 -4.50 -8.77 0.02
C PHE A 116 -3.09 -8.91 -0.58
N ILE A 117 -2.05 -8.63 0.20
CA ILE A 117 -0.67 -8.81 -0.26
C ILE A 117 -0.45 -10.25 -0.71
N LYS A 118 -0.96 -11.22 0.06
CA LYS A 118 -0.85 -12.65 -0.29
C LYS A 118 -1.61 -12.96 -1.58
N ILE A 119 -2.78 -12.37 -1.74
CA ILE A 119 -3.61 -12.54 -2.94
C ILE A 119 -2.88 -12.00 -4.17
N VAL A 120 -2.28 -10.81 -4.05
CA VAL A 120 -1.54 -10.21 -5.16
C VAL A 120 -0.37 -11.08 -5.57
N LEU A 121 0.40 -11.59 -4.61
CA LEU A 121 1.52 -12.46 -4.89
C LEU A 121 1.08 -13.74 -5.60
N ASP A 122 -0.02 -14.33 -5.14
CA ASP A 122 -0.54 -15.56 -5.73
C ASP A 122 -1.12 -15.33 -7.13
N GLU A 123 -2.02 -14.37 -7.27
CA GLU A 123 -2.75 -14.15 -8.53
C GLU A 123 -1.88 -13.52 -9.61
N PHE A 124 -0.98 -12.61 -9.27
CA PHE A 124 -0.28 -11.80 -10.26
C PHE A 124 1.20 -12.13 -10.43
N TYR A 125 1.82 -12.77 -9.46
CA TYR A 125 3.26 -13.05 -9.50
C TYR A 125 3.60 -14.52 -9.40
N ASN A 126 2.94 -15.27 -8.53
CA ASN A 126 3.26 -16.70 -8.33
C ASN A 126 2.43 -17.60 -9.23
N ASN A 127 1.31 -17.12 -9.75
CA ASN A 127 0.43 -17.89 -10.62
C ASN A 127 -0.13 -16.98 -11.70
N PRO A 128 0.72 -16.52 -12.64
CA PRO A 128 0.34 -15.53 -13.64
C PRO A 128 -0.67 -16.00 -14.65
N GLN A 129 -0.97 -17.31 -14.71
CA GLN A 129 -1.91 -17.85 -15.68
C GLN A 129 -3.37 -17.81 -15.21
N ARG A 130 -3.60 -17.40 -14.03
CA ARG A 130 -4.97 -17.21 -13.53
C ARG A 130 -5.63 -15.94 -14.03
#